data_02f2e54c9279039af8c04b3fa2656bc8
#
_entry.id   02f2e54c9279039af8c04b3fa2656bc8
#
_cell.length_a   1.000
_cell.length_b   1.000
_cell.length_c   1.000
_cell.angle_alpha   90.00
_cell.angle_beta   90.00
_cell.angle_gamma   90.00
#
_symmetry.space_group_name_H-M   'P 1'
#
loop_
_entity.id
_entity.type
_entity.pdbx_description
1 polymer ?
#
loop_
_entity_poly.entity_id
_entity_poly.type
_entity_poly.pdbx_seq_one_letter_code
_entity_poly.pdbx_strand_id
1 'polypeptide(L)'
;MDKRLDPLFTPWKIGNCEIKNRFVLTSMGGTDLFGWMEKNHFDKDGARFIMEVAKNNAGLVMPGCQPVYNPMFGQWLHKNKKMFEDLKKWMPEFHKTGAKLFVQLTAGFGRSFTISEMMEKLYTNKFLRVVSKPFMNLDKITATASPSPNRWSDKVPSRAMTVEEIHEFVEAFAESARLLKEAGVDGVEVHAVHEGYLLDQFTLGYVNKRTDSYGGSFENRYRFAVEIVDAIKAACGKDFPVSLRYSVISKTKGFRQGALPGEEYTEVGRDMAESEKAAKYLQDAGYDCLNCDNGTYDAWYWAHPPIYMPENCNLQD
;
A
#
# COMPACT_ATOMS: atom_id res chain seq x y z
N MET A 1 -32.74 16.11 9.53
CA MET A 1 -31.72 15.02 9.37
C MET A 1 -32.01 13.98 10.45
N ASP A 2 -31.85 12.69 10.16
CA ASP A 2 -32.06 11.63 11.15
C ASP A 2 -30.96 11.71 12.23
N LYS A 3 -31.35 11.89 13.49
CA LYS A 3 -30.41 12.02 14.63
C LYS A 3 -29.47 10.82 14.80
N ARG A 4 -29.84 9.66 14.27
CA ARG A 4 -28.97 8.47 14.26
C ARG A 4 -27.70 8.67 13.43
N LEU A 5 -27.70 9.64 12.51
CA LEU A 5 -26.57 9.98 11.66
C LEU A 5 -25.65 11.05 12.26
N ASP A 6 -26.06 11.72 13.36
CA ASP A 6 -25.27 12.79 13.98
C ASP A 6 -23.83 12.36 14.32
N PRO A 7 -23.55 11.12 14.79
CA PRO A 7 -22.18 10.67 15.05
C PRO A 7 -21.26 10.74 13.81
N LEU A 8 -21.79 10.62 12.57
CA LEU A 8 -21.00 10.71 11.35
C LEU A 8 -20.41 12.11 11.12
N PHE A 9 -21.04 13.14 11.71
CA PHE A 9 -20.64 14.54 11.59
C PHE A 9 -19.80 15.02 12.77
N THR A 10 -19.45 14.13 13.70
CA THR A 10 -18.57 14.49 14.83
C THR A 10 -17.12 14.45 14.44
N PRO A 11 -16.29 15.42 14.88
CA PRO A 11 -14.85 15.39 14.70
C PRO A 11 -14.20 14.18 15.36
N TRP A 12 -13.04 13.81 14.83
CA TRP A 12 -12.19 12.77 15.40
C TRP A 12 -10.72 13.06 15.08
N LYS A 13 -9.80 12.21 15.57
CA LYS A 13 -8.36 12.43 15.38
C LYS A 13 -7.63 11.18 14.92
N ILE A 14 -6.62 11.37 14.07
CA ILE A 14 -5.55 10.40 13.82
C ILE A 14 -4.25 11.08 14.28
N GLY A 15 -3.57 10.54 15.29
CA GLY A 15 -2.47 11.25 15.95
C GLY A 15 -2.92 12.64 16.41
N ASN A 16 -2.21 13.70 16.01
CA ASN A 16 -2.57 15.07 16.29
C ASN A 16 -3.45 15.74 15.22
N CYS A 17 -3.74 15.05 14.11
CA CYS A 17 -4.55 15.58 13.02
C CYS A 17 -6.05 15.47 13.34
N GLU A 18 -6.72 16.61 13.50
CA GLU A 18 -8.17 16.68 13.68
C GLU A 18 -8.87 16.63 12.32
N ILE A 19 -9.86 15.75 12.21
CA ILE A 19 -10.67 15.50 11.03
C ILE A 19 -12.10 15.89 11.35
N LYS A 20 -12.71 16.76 10.52
CA LYS A 20 -13.98 17.45 10.80
C LYS A 20 -15.21 16.54 10.93
N ASN A 21 -15.17 15.33 10.36
CA ASN A 21 -16.26 14.37 10.38
C ASN A 21 -15.72 12.96 10.06
N ARG A 22 -16.60 11.94 10.02
CA ARG A 22 -16.25 10.54 9.81
C ARG A 22 -16.40 10.05 8.37
N PHE A 23 -16.55 10.96 7.40
CA PHE A 23 -16.56 10.61 5.99
C PHE A 23 -15.13 10.57 5.45
N VAL A 24 -14.71 9.39 5.02
CA VAL A 24 -13.37 9.14 4.51
C VAL A 24 -13.46 8.57 3.11
N LEU A 25 -12.77 9.20 2.13
CA LEU A 25 -12.40 8.52 0.89
C LEU A 25 -11.13 7.74 1.15
N THR A 26 -11.23 6.41 1.21
CA THR A 26 -10.05 5.54 1.33
C THR A 26 -9.37 5.38 -0.02
N SER A 27 -8.07 5.04 0.00
CA SER A 27 -7.27 4.89 -1.21
C SER A 27 -7.82 3.80 -2.14
N MET A 28 -8.01 4.15 -3.40
CA MET A 28 -8.44 3.25 -4.49
C MET A 28 -7.60 3.51 -5.72
N GLY A 29 -7.32 2.45 -6.51
CA GLY A 29 -6.72 2.61 -7.84
C GLY A 29 -7.59 3.50 -8.74
N GLY A 30 -6.95 4.35 -9.55
CA GLY A 30 -7.64 5.30 -10.43
C GLY A 30 -8.01 6.64 -9.77
N THR A 31 -7.67 6.84 -8.49
CA THR A 31 -7.81 8.14 -7.80
C THR A 31 -6.44 8.74 -7.48
N ASP A 32 -5.48 8.49 -8.35
CA ASP A 32 -4.07 8.80 -8.13
C ASP A 32 -3.80 10.29 -8.23
N LEU A 33 -2.93 10.79 -7.36
CA LEU A 33 -2.52 12.19 -7.34
C LEU A 33 -1.18 12.43 -8.06
N PHE A 34 -0.41 11.37 -8.29
CA PHE A 34 0.96 11.48 -8.83
C PHE A 34 1.22 10.61 -10.07
N GLY A 35 0.15 10.23 -10.78
CA GLY A 35 0.20 9.35 -11.93
C GLY A 35 0.30 7.86 -11.54
N TRP A 36 -0.31 6.99 -12.33
CA TRP A 36 -0.32 5.56 -12.12
C TRP A 36 0.37 4.83 -13.26
N MET A 37 1.39 4.00 -12.97
CA MET A 37 2.14 3.23 -13.97
C MET A 37 2.78 4.06 -15.08
N GLU A 38 3.04 5.33 -14.82
CA GLU A 38 3.68 6.28 -15.70
C GLU A 38 4.75 7.10 -14.96
N LYS A 39 5.39 8.05 -15.64
CA LYS A 39 6.36 8.93 -14.98
C LYS A 39 5.66 9.80 -13.95
N ASN A 40 6.14 9.78 -12.71
CA ASN A 40 5.55 10.53 -11.62
C ASN A 40 5.47 12.03 -11.93
N HIS A 41 4.28 12.60 -11.76
CA HIS A 41 3.98 14.01 -11.93
C HIS A 41 2.81 14.39 -11.03
N PHE A 42 2.53 15.66 -10.84
CA PHE A 42 1.30 16.09 -10.17
C PHE A 42 0.14 15.99 -11.19
N ASP A 43 -0.77 15.05 -10.93
CA ASP A 43 -1.93 14.78 -11.79
C ASP A 43 -3.05 15.79 -11.51
N LYS A 44 -3.33 16.65 -12.51
CA LYS A 44 -4.36 17.69 -12.38
C LYS A 44 -5.78 17.14 -12.41
N ASP A 45 -6.01 16.04 -13.11
CA ASP A 45 -7.32 15.41 -13.20
C ASP A 45 -7.62 14.63 -11.91
N GLY A 46 -6.64 13.89 -11.39
CA GLY A 46 -6.71 13.30 -10.07
C GLY A 46 -6.92 14.35 -8.97
N ALA A 47 -6.19 15.46 -9.01
CA ALA A 47 -6.34 16.57 -8.08
C ALA A 47 -7.74 17.22 -8.16
N ARG A 48 -8.33 17.32 -9.35
CA ARG A 48 -9.71 17.82 -9.53
C ARG A 48 -10.73 16.87 -8.92
N PHE A 49 -10.61 15.57 -9.15
CA PHE A 49 -11.49 14.56 -8.54
C PHE A 49 -11.43 14.63 -7.01
N ILE A 50 -10.22 14.63 -6.44
CA ILE A 50 -10.01 14.72 -4.99
C ILE A 50 -10.56 16.00 -4.40
N MET A 51 -10.40 17.13 -5.10
CA MET A 51 -10.98 18.42 -4.72
C MET A 51 -12.52 18.37 -4.67
N GLU A 52 -13.17 17.73 -5.64
CA GLU A 52 -14.63 17.60 -5.64
C GLU A 52 -15.13 16.73 -4.48
N VAL A 53 -14.44 15.64 -4.15
CA VAL A 53 -14.77 14.83 -2.96
C VAL A 53 -14.64 15.65 -1.68
N ALA A 54 -13.56 16.43 -1.54
CA ALA A 54 -13.33 17.29 -0.39
C ALA A 54 -14.39 18.39 -0.24
N LYS A 55 -14.80 19.03 -1.36
CA LYS A 55 -15.89 20.02 -1.39
C LYS A 55 -17.25 19.43 -1.02
N ASN A 56 -17.47 18.15 -1.30
CA ASN A 56 -18.67 17.41 -0.92
C ASN A 56 -18.58 16.82 0.49
N ASN A 57 -17.85 17.50 1.37
CA ASN A 57 -17.81 17.32 2.82
C ASN A 57 -17.07 16.07 3.31
N ALA A 58 -16.23 15.41 2.50
CA ALA A 58 -15.32 14.43 3.07
C ALA A 58 -14.40 15.08 4.12
N GLY A 59 -14.23 14.42 5.25
CA GLY A 59 -13.32 14.89 6.33
C GLY A 59 -11.86 14.50 6.07
N LEU A 60 -11.65 13.31 5.51
CA LEU A 60 -10.34 12.78 5.15
C LEU A 60 -10.39 12.20 3.74
N VAL A 61 -9.36 12.49 2.95
CA VAL A 61 -9.21 11.96 1.60
C VAL A 61 -7.84 11.30 1.47
N MET A 62 -7.84 10.05 0.98
CA MET A 62 -6.64 9.27 0.69
C MET A 62 -6.64 8.92 -0.80
N PRO A 63 -5.81 9.57 -1.64
CA PRO A 63 -5.64 9.22 -3.04
C PRO A 63 -5.15 7.80 -3.26
N GLY A 64 -5.21 7.31 -4.49
CA GLY A 64 -4.65 6.04 -4.90
C GLY A 64 -3.19 5.86 -4.46
N CYS A 65 -2.77 4.62 -4.25
CA CYS A 65 -1.47 4.34 -3.64
C CYS A 65 -0.30 4.72 -4.57
N GLN A 66 0.70 5.40 -3.99
CA GLN A 66 1.89 5.84 -4.68
C GLN A 66 3.10 4.98 -4.33
N PRO A 67 3.70 4.26 -5.29
CA PRO A 67 4.94 3.56 -5.05
C PRO A 67 6.09 4.53 -4.73
N VAL A 68 6.83 4.29 -3.64
CA VAL A 68 8.06 5.06 -3.33
C VAL A 68 9.19 4.80 -4.33
N TYR A 69 9.13 3.67 -5.05
CA TYR A 69 9.97 3.33 -6.19
C TYR A 69 9.07 3.06 -7.40
N ASN A 70 9.15 3.92 -8.42
CA ASN A 70 8.34 3.77 -9.64
C ASN A 70 8.82 2.55 -10.45
N PRO A 71 7.97 1.53 -10.62
CA PRO A 71 8.38 0.29 -11.29
C PRO A 71 8.64 0.45 -12.79
N MET A 72 7.99 1.41 -13.44
CA MET A 72 8.08 1.59 -14.89
C MET A 72 9.30 2.39 -15.36
N PHE A 73 9.86 3.24 -14.49
CA PHE A 73 10.96 4.13 -14.86
C PHE A 73 12.15 4.06 -13.91
N GLY A 74 12.08 3.15 -12.92
CA GLY A 74 13.17 2.92 -11.98
C GLY A 74 13.56 4.13 -11.14
N GLN A 75 12.62 5.03 -10.86
CA GLN A 75 12.87 6.27 -10.14
C GLN A 75 12.26 6.26 -8.74
N TRP A 76 13.01 6.76 -7.78
CA TRP A 76 12.51 7.02 -6.44
C TRP A 76 11.60 8.24 -6.42
N LEU A 77 10.45 8.14 -5.75
CA LEU A 77 9.44 9.19 -5.65
C LEU A 77 10.03 10.51 -5.14
N HIS A 78 10.81 10.46 -4.07
CA HIS A 78 11.45 11.61 -3.44
C HIS A 78 12.46 12.37 -4.33
N LYS A 79 12.89 11.80 -5.45
CA LYS A 79 13.75 12.50 -6.41
C LYS A 79 12.98 13.46 -7.34
N ASN A 80 11.66 13.38 -7.39
CA ASN A 80 10.83 14.23 -8.25
C ASN A 80 10.43 15.55 -7.56
N LYS A 81 11.36 16.46 -7.40
CA LYS A 81 11.15 17.75 -6.70
C LYS A 81 9.98 18.56 -7.27
N LYS A 82 9.86 18.62 -8.61
CA LYS A 82 8.80 19.39 -9.27
C LYS A 82 7.40 18.93 -8.88
N MET A 83 7.18 17.65 -8.74
CA MET A 83 5.89 17.08 -8.33
C MET A 83 5.49 17.58 -6.93
N PHE A 84 6.43 17.58 -5.97
CA PHE A 84 6.17 18.11 -4.62
C PHE A 84 5.98 19.63 -4.60
N GLU A 85 6.68 20.38 -5.47
CA GLU A 85 6.46 21.84 -5.62
C GLU A 85 5.05 22.14 -6.16
N ASP A 86 4.57 21.36 -7.14
CA ASP A 86 3.24 21.54 -7.71
C ASP A 86 2.15 21.13 -6.69
N LEU A 87 2.35 20.06 -5.92
CA LEU A 87 1.51 19.69 -4.79
C LEU A 87 1.44 20.82 -3.75
N LYS A 88 2.58 21.37 -3.37
CA LYS A 88 2.66 22.48 -2.39
C LYS A 88 1.84 23.70 -2.81
N LYS A 89 1.79 24.00 -4.11
CA LYS A 89 0.97 25.12 -4.63
C LYS A 89 -0.53 24.79 -4.56
N TRP A 90 -0.92 23.54 -4.68
CA TRP A 90 -2.30 23.10 -4.67
C TRP A 90 -2.89 22.94 -3.27
N MET A 91 -2.09 22.52 -2.29
CA MET A 91 -2.55 22.23 -0.91
C MET A 91 -3.33 23.38 -0.23
N PRO A 92 -2.96 24.67 -0.35
CA PRO A 92 -3.73 25.74 0.27
C PRO A 92 -5.18 25.82 -0.21
N GLU A 93 -5.45 25.55 -1.49
CA GLU A 93 -6.82 25.50 -2.03
C GLU A 93 -7.59 24.28 -1.52
N PHE A 94 -6.90 23.13 -1.44
CA PHE A 94 -7.50 21.92 -0.86
C PHE A 94 -7.91 22.14 0.59
N HIS A 95 -7.08 22.75 1.41
CA HIS A 95 -7.36 23.00 2.83
C HIS A 95 -8.54 23.98 3.06
N LYS A 96 -8.91 24.83 2.09
CA LYS A 96 -10.11 25.69 2.21
C LYS A 96 -11.40 24.86 2.32
N THR A 97 -11.41 23.60 1.89
CA THR A 97 -12.55 22.68 2.05
C THR A 97 -12.73 22.19 3.49
N GLY A 98 -11.71 22.37 4.34
CA GLY A 98 -11.63 21.80 5.69
C GLY A 98 -11.37 20.30 5.72
N ALA A 99 -11.15 19.64 4.57
CA ALA A 99 -10.73 18.26 4.49
C ALA A 99 -9.23 18.11 4.81
N LYS A 100 -8.84 16.90 5.21
CA LYS A 100 -7.46 16.47 5.41
C LYS A 100 -7.02 15.53 4.30
N LEU A 101 -5.74 15.60 3.91
CA LEU A 101 -5.13 14.76 2.89
C LEU A 101 -4.09 13.85 3.52
N PHE A 102 -4.26 12.54 3.39
CA PHE A 102 -3.22 11.54 3.67
C PHE A 102 -2.81 10.87 2.37
N VAL A 103 -1.53 10.89 2.06
CA VAL A 103 -1.02 10.21 0.85
C VAL A 103 -0.65 8.78 1.21
N GLN A 104 -1.22 7.80 0.48
CA GLN A 104 -0.87 6.41 0.66
C GLN A 104 0.42 6.09 -0.11
N LEU A 105 1.43 5.58 0.61
CA LEU A 105 2.73 5.17 0.07
C LEU A 105 2.86 3.64 0.10
N THR A 106 3.46 3.05 -0.93
CA THR A 106 3.73 1.62 -0.98
C THR A 106 5.18 1.30 -1.37
N ALA A 107 5.71 0.20 -0.82
CA ALA A 107 6.97 -0.40 -1.26
C ALA A 107 6.83 -1.14 -2.62
N GLY A 108 5.64 -1.15 -3.22
CA GLY A 108 5.34 -1.86 -4.45
C GLY A 108 4.67 -3.21 -4.22
N PHE A 109 4.58 -3.99 -5.28
CA PHE A 109 3.76 -5.18 -5.35
C PHE A 109 4.54 -6.48 -5.10
N GLY A 110 5.88 -6.44 -5.10
CA GLY A 110 6.69 -7.65 -4.93
C GLY A 110 6.28 -8.77 -5.88
N ARG A 111 6.08 -10.00 -5.34
CA ARG A 111 5.63 -11.15 -6.13
C ARG A 111 4.26 -10.98 -6.81
N SER A 112 3.50 -9.99 -6.41
CA SER A 112 2.17 -9.72 -6.98
C SER A 112 2.18 -8.67 -8.10
N PHE A 113 3.35 -8.17 -8.49
CA PHE A 113 3.46 -7.28 -9.64
C PHE A 113 2.95 -7.98 -10.91
N THR A 114 2.02 -7.33 -11.61
CA THR A 114 1.38 -7.90 -12.81
C THR A 114 2.38 -8.02 -13.94
N ILE A 115 2.54 -9.22 -14.47
CA ILE A 115 3.44 -9.55 -15.57
C ILE A 115 2.61 -9.75 -16.84
N SER A 116 2.84 -8.91 -17.85
CA SER A 116 2.26 -9.08 -19.18
C SER A 116 3.11 -10.02 -20.03
N GLU A 117 2.53 -10.53 -21.13
CA GLU A 117 3.27 -11.37 -22.10
C GLU A 117 4.52 -10.69 -22.66
N MET A 118 4.47 -9.37 -22.85
CA MET A 118 5.64 -8.60 -23.27
C MET A 118 6.73 -8.63 -22.21
N MET A 119 6.38 -8.47 -20.94
CA MET A 119 7.32 -8.53 -19.83
C MET A 119 7.95 -9.92 -19.68
N GLU A 120 7.16 -11.00 -19.89
CA GLU A 120 7.69 -12.36 -19.93
C GLU A 120 8.75 -12.53 -21.03
N LYS A 121 8.46 -12.04 -22.24
CA LYS A 121 9.42 -12.07 -23.36
C LYS A 121 10.70 -11.29 -23.06
N LEU A 122 10.57 -10.11 -22.45
CA LEU A 122 11.74 -9.30 -22.03
C LEU A 122 12.57 -10.03 -20.98
N TYR A 123 11.92 -10.70 -20.02
CA TYR A 123 12.61 -11.41 -18.93
C TYR A 123 13.28 -12.69 -19.39
N THR A 124 12.62 -13.51 -20.19
CA THR A 124 13.12 -14.83 -20.63
C THR A 124 14.21 -14.75 -21.68
N ASN A 125 14.23 -13.67 -22.47
CA ASN A 125 15.32 -13.42 -23.41
C ASN A 125 16.48 -12.71 -22.71
N LYS A 126 17.63 -13.40 -22.57
CA LYS A 126 18.79 -12.89 -21.82
C LYS A 126 19.29 -11.52 -22.33
N PHE A 127 19.27 -11.28 -23.63
CA PHE A 127 19.70 -10.00 -24.22
C PHE A 127 18.70 -8.90 -23.90
N LEU A 128 17.41 -9.13 -24.16
CA LEU A 128 16.35 -8.15 -23.88
C LEU A 128 16.27 -7.81 -22.40
N ARG A 129 16.45 -8.78 -21.51
CA ARG A 129 16.48 -8.57 -20.05
C ARG A 129 17.58 -7.59 -19.63
N VAL A 130 18.77 -7.69 -20.23
CA VAL A 130 19.88 -6.75 -19.94
C VAL A 130 19.59 -5.36 -20.46
N VAL A 131 19.11 -5.25 -21.70
CA VAL A 131 18.84 -3.96 -22.36
C VAL A 131 17.65 -3.23 -21.74
N SER A 132 16.61 -3.95 -21.31
CA SER A 132 15.42 -3.35 -20.67
C SER A 132 15.63 -2.94 -19.22
N LYS A 133 16.63 -3.50 -18.55
CA LYS A 133 16.86 -3.28 -17.11
C LYS A 133 16.92 -1.82 -16.66
N PRO A 134 17.47 -0.84 -17.43
CA PRO A 134 17.45 0.57 -17.03
C PRO A 134 16.06 1.20 -17.01
N PHE A 135 15.12 0.64 -17.78
CA PHE A 135 13.75 1.16 -17.89
C PHE A 135 12.75 0.32 -17.07
N MET A 136 12.99 -0.99 -16.98
CA MET A 136 12.12 -1.93 -16.29
C MET A 136 12.97 -3.06 -15.71
N ASN A 137 13.31 -2.95 -14.45
CA ASN A 137 14.08 -3.98 -13.74
C ASN A 137 13.15 -4.96 -13.05
N LEU A 138 12.67 -5.97 -13.77
CA LEU A 138 11.74 -6.97 -13.23
C LEU A 138 12.32 -7.70 -11.99
N ASP A 139 13.64 -7.95 -11.95
CA ASP A 139 14.28 -8.56 -10.77
C ASP A 139 14.13 -7.69 -9.49
N LYS A 140 14.09 -6.36 -9.62
CA LYS A 140 13.88 -5.44 -8.50
C LYS A 140 12.38 -5.28 -8.20
N ILE A 141 11.57 -5.14 -9.24
CA ILE A 141 10.13 -4.85 -9.12
C ILE A 141 9.37 -6.04 -8.50
N THR A 142 9.76 -7.27 -8.86
CA THR A 142 9.12 -8.50 -8.34
C THR A 142 9.81 -9.04 -7.08
N ALA A 143 10.87 -8.39 -6.59
CA ALA A 143 11.55 -8.83 -5.37
C ALA A 143 10.59 -8.81 -4.18
N THR A 144 10.68 -9.83 -3.34
CA THR A 144 9.77 -10.07 -2.21
C THR A 144 10.56 -10.55 -0.98
N ALA A 145 9.88 -10.99 0.06
CA ALA A 145 10.52 -11.47 1.28
C ALA A 145 11.42 -12.67 1.03
N SER A 146 10.99 -13.65 0.24
CA SER A 146 11.75 -14.88 -0.09
C SER A 146 11.50 -15.31 -1.52
N PRO A 147 12.37 -16.14 -2.13
CA PRO A 147 12.11 -16.68 -3.45
C PRO A 147 10.74 -17.38 -3.49
N SER A 148 9.90 -16.97 -4.41
CA SER A 148 8.52 -17.46 -4.53
C SER A 148 8.02 -17.32 -5.96
N PRO A 149 6.97 -18.08 -6.37
CA PRO A 149 6.34 -17.87 -7.67
C PRO A 149 5.73 -16.46 -7.75
N ASN A 150 5.88 -15.79 -8.89
CA ASN A 150 5.08 -14.59 -9.15
C ASN A 150 3.60 -14.98 -9.27
N ARG A 151 2.70 -14.10 -8.84
CA ARG A 151 1.25 -14.37 -8.86
C ARG A 151 0.70 -14.61 -10.27
N TRP A 152 1.25 -13.93 -11.27
CA TRP A 152 0.69 -13.86 -12.63
C TRP A 152 1.50 -14.63 -13.68
N SER A 153 2.75 -15.00 -13.36
CA SER A 153 3.64 -15.68 -14.32
C SER A 153 4.56 -16.67 -13.63
N ASP A 154 4.60 -17.89 -14.15
CA ASP A 154 5.56 -18.91 -13.73
C ASP A 154 6.96 -18.72 -14.38
N LYS A 155 7.04 -17.88 -15.43
CA LYS A 155 8.28 -17.61 -16.17
C LYS A 155 9.12 -16.47 -15.55
N VAL A 156 8.51 -15.67 -14.67
CA VAL A 156 9.16 -14.54 -13.99
C VAL A 156 9.12 -14.77 -12.48
N PRO A 157 10.02 -15.61 -11.93
CA PRO A 157 10.03 -15.87 -10.49
C PRO A 157 10.48 -14.62 -9.71
N SER A 158 9.99 -14.53 -8.48
CA SER A 158 10.38 -13.47 -7.54
C SER A 158 11.58 -13.92 -6.70
N ARG A 159 12.56 -13.04 -6.54
CA ARG A 159 13.72 -13.26 -5.67
C ARG A 159 13.52 -12.65 -4.29
N ALA A 160 14.32 -13.05 -3.33
CA ALA A 160 14.43 -12.34 -2.07
C ALA A 160 15.03 -10.93 -2.28
N MET A 161 14.50 -9.94 -1.56
CA MET A 161 15.18 -8.66 -1.37
C MET A 161 16.45 -8.84 -0.53
N THR A 162 17.48 -8.05 -0.82
CA THR A 162 18.62 -7.92 0.09
C THR A 162 18.26 -7.01 1.27
N VAL A 163 19.06 -7.05 2.34
CA VAL A 163 18.88 -6.16 3.49
C VAL A 163 19.11 -4.70 3.09
N GLU A 164 20.06 -4.45 2.22
CA GLU A 164 20.38 -3.13 1.67
C GLU A 164 19.17 -2.57 0.89
N GLU A 165 18.51 -3.40 0.06
CA GLU A 165 17.30 -2.98 -0.65
C GLU A 165 16.15 -2.64 0.32
N ILE A 166 16.00 -3.37 1.43
CA ILE A 166 15.01 -3.06 2.45
C ILE A 166 15.30 -1.68 3.05
N HIS A 167 16.56 -1.40 3.41
CA HIS A 167 16.96 -0.10 3.96
C HIS A 167 16.76 1.04 2.94
N GLU A 168 17.03 0.82 1.64
CA GLU A 168 16.73 1.81 0.59
C GLU A 168 15.23 2.18 0.57
N PHE A 169 14.35 1.19 0.76
CA PHE A 169 12.91 1.44 0.84
C PHE A 169 12.53 2.21 2.10
N VAL A 170 13.07 1.85 3.27
CA VAL A 170 12.83 2.57 4.54
C VAL A 170 13.20 4.05 4.40
N GLU A 171 14.39 4.32 3.85
CA GLU A 171 14.83 5.71 3.58
C GLU A 171 13.91 6.43 2.59
N ALA A 172 13.47 5.74 1.53
CA ALA A 172 12.58 6.31 0.54
C ALA A 172 11.19 6.66 1.10
N PHE A 173 10.65 5.87 2.03
CA PHE A 173 9.43 6.20 2.76
C PHE A 173 9.62 7.45 3.61
N ALA A 174 10.68 7.51 4.41
CA ALA A 174 10.97 8.65 5.29
C ALA A 174 11.12 9.94 4.50
N GLU A 175 11.92 9.92 3.43
CA GLU A 175 12.19 11.10 2.61
C GLU A 175 10.95 11.54 1.81
N SER A 176 10.17 10.58 1.28
CA SER A 176 8.91 10.91 0.61
C SER A 176 7.89 11.52 1.58
N ALA A 177 7.74 10.97 2.78
CA ALA A 177 6.86 11.51 3.82
C ALA A 177 7.30 12.92 4.26
N ARG A 178 8.61 13.16 4.41
CA ARG A 178 9.15 14.47 4.73
C ARG A 178 8.80 15.52 3.67
N LEU A 179 8.96 15.18 2.38
CA LEU A 179 8.62 16.08 1.27
C LEU A 179 7.10 16.31 1.15
N LEU A 180 6.28 15.28 1.41
CA LEU A 180 4.82 15.42 1.48
C LEU A 180 4.42 16.36 2.60
N LYS A 181 4.99 16.22 3.80
CA LYS A 181 4.77 17.13 4.92
C LYS A 181 5.16 18.56 4.57
N GLU A 182 6.32 18.78 3.94
CA GLU A 182 6.79 20.09 3.49
C GLU A 182 5.89 20.71 2.41
N ALA A 183 5.21 19.86 1.62
CA ALA A 183 4.19 20.31 0.67
C ALA A 183 2.84 20.63 1.32
N GLY A 184 2.65 20.36 2.62
CA GLY A 184 1.44 20.66 3.36
C GLY A 184 0.46 19.47 3.50
N VAL A 185 0.88 18.24 3.18
CA VAL A 185 0.06 17.03 3.39
C VAL A 185 -0.09 16.77 4.89
N ASP A 186 -1.28 16.39 5.33
CA ASP A 186 -1.64 16.28 6.74
C ASP A 186 -1.16 14.97 7.39
N GLY A 187 -0.90 13.93 6.61
CA GLY A 187 -0.40 12.64 7.08
C GLY A 187 -0.09 11.70 5.93
N VAL A 188 0.43 10.52 6.25
CA VAL A 188 0.66 9.46 5.27
C VAL A 188 0.02 8.15 5.71
N GLU A 189 -0.32 7.31 4.73
CA GLU A 189 -0.71 5.93 4.97
C GLU A 189 0.31 4.99 4.33
N VAL A 190 0.78 4.00 5.06
CA VAL A 190 1.64 2.93 4.57
C VAL A 190 0.77 1.78 4.09
N HIS A 191 1.00 1.27 2.88
CA HIS A 191 0.17 0.23 2.28
C HIS A 191 0.74 -1.17 2.50
N ALA A 192 0.03 -2.03 3.23
CA ALA A 192 0.47 -3.36 3.64
C ALA A 192 -0.68 -4.38 3.68
N VAL A 193 -1.33 -4.64 2.54
CA VAL A 193 -2.51 -5.52 2.51
C VAL A 193 -2.49 -6.55 1.37
N HIS A 194 -3.40 -7.53 1.48
CA HIS A 194 -3.83 -8.50 0.46
C HIS A 194 -2.76 -9.50 0.00
N GLU A 195 -1.60 -9.60 0.69
CA GLU A 195 -0.43 -10.30 0.13
C GLU A 195 -0.04 -9.74 -1.26
N GLY A 196 -0.82 -8.77 -1.73
CA GLY A 196 -0.64 -8.09 -2.99
C GLY A 196 0.43 -7.01 -2.94
N TYR A 197 0.75 -6.53 -1.75
CA TYR A 197 1.77 -5.50 -1.52
C TYR A 197 2.95 -6.05 -0.72
N LEU A 198 4.12 -5.51 -1.00
CA LEU A 198 5.40 -6.05 -0.53
C LEU A 198 5.47 -6.20 0.99
N LEU A 199 4.99 -5.21 1.76
CA LEU A 199 5.05 -5.26 3.23
C LEU A 199 4.26 -6.43 3.81
N ASP A 200 3.06 -6.73 3.26
CA ASP A 200 2.27 -7.86 3.73
C ASP A 200 2.97 -9.20 3.42
N GLN A 201 3.70 -9.29 2.28
CA GLN A 201 4.49 -10.46 1.93
C GLN A 201 5.61 -10.75 2.94
N PHE A 202 6.13 -9.72 3.63
CA PHE A 202 7.10 -9.90 4.71
C PHE A 202 6.47 -10.44 5.98
N THR A 203 5.24 -10.08 6.29
CA THR A 203 4.57 -10.49 7.54
C THR A 203 4.05 -11.92 7.49
N LEU A 204 3.71 -12.44 6.30
CA LEU A 204 3.09 -13.75 6.12
C LEU A 204 4.12 -14.90 6.11
N GLY A 205 4.06 -15.77 7.11
CA GLY A 205 5.03 -16.86 7.29
C GLY A 205 5.08 -17.88 6.16
N TYR A 206 4.02 -18.01 5.33
CA TYR A 206 4.07 -18.90 4.18
C TYR A 206 4.83 -18.29 2.98
N VAL A 207 4.90 -16.97 2.91
CA VAL A 207 5.70 -16.23 1.91
C VAL A 207 7.12 -15.97 2.41
N ASN A 208 7.25 -15.53 3.65
CA ASN A 208 8.51 -15.15 4.25
C ASN A 208 9.23 -16.36 4.89
N LYS A 209 10.24 -16.89 4.20
CA LYS A 209 11.11 -17.97 4.63
C LYS A 209 12.52 -17.50 4.95
N ARG A 210 12.70 -16.21 5.23
CA ARG A 210 14.01 -15.63 5.59
C ARG A 210 14.50 -16.17 6.93
N THR A 211 15.82 -16.24 7.04
CA THR A 211 16.53 -16.66 8.26
C THR A 211 17.35 -15.52 8.89
N ASP A 212 17.29 -14.32 8.28
CA ASP A 212 17.90 -13.11 8.80
C ASP A 212 16.95 -12.33 9.73
N SER A 213 17.31 -11.09 10.08
CA SER A 213 16.54 -10.21 10.97
C SER A 213 15.15 -9.82 10.46
N TYR A 214 14.79 -10.17 9.22
CA TYR A 214 13.48 -9.88 8.61
C TYR A 214 12.60 -11.12 8.45
N GLY A 215 12.95 -12.26 9.04
CA GLY A 215 12.21 -13.51 8.94
C GLY A 215 12.24 -14.36 10.20
N GLY A 216 11.52 -15.48 10.17
CA GLY A 216 11.39 -16.40 11.31
C GLY A 216 10.37 -15.89 12.34
N SER A 217 10.80 -15.21 13.40
CA SER A 217 9.92 -14.76 14.47
C SER A 217 8.86 -13.74 14.00
N PHE A 218 7.81 -13.60 14.80
CA PHE A 218 6.77 -12.59 14.56
C PHE A 218 7.38 -11.19 14.44
N GLU A 219 8.21 -10.79 15.37
CA GLU A 219 8.84 -9.46 15.44
C GLU A 219 9.72 -9.20 14.21
N ASN A 220 10.47 -10.20 13.76
CA ASN A 220 11.29 -10.09 12.56
C ASN A 220 10.45 -9.96 11.29
N ARG A 221 9.33 -10.67 11.17
CA ARG A 221 8.43 -10.56 10.02
C ARG A 221 7.77 -9.18 9.92
N TYR A 222 7.51 -8.52 11.04
CA TYR A 222 6.94 -7.17 11.10
C TYR A 222 7.98 -6.05 11.14
N ARG A 223 9.28 -6.37 11.27
CA ARG A 223 10.39 -5.42 11.38
C ARG A 223 10.38 -4.36 10.28
N PHE A 224 10.17 -4.74 9.03
CA PHE A 224 10.17 -3.80 7.92
C PHE A 224 9.09 -2.71 8.08
N ALA A 225 7.89 -3.07 8.50
CA ALA A 225 6.83 -2.10 8.77
C ALA A 225 7.16 -1.19 9.98
N VAL A 226 7.81 -1.73 11.02
CA VAL A 226 8.26 -0.96 12.19
C VAL A 226 9.34 0.05 11.79
N GLU A 227 10.37 -0.38 11.07
CA GLU A 227 11.45 0.52 10.61
C GLU A 227 10.93 1.64 9.72
N ILE A 228 9.88 1.39 8.91
CA ILE A 228 9.25 2.45 8.10
C ILE A 228 8.60 3.51 8.99
N VAL A 229 7.78 3.12 9.97
CA VAL A 229 7.12 4.12 10.83
C VAL A 229 8.13 4.88 11.68
N ASP A 230 9.14 4.20 12.22
CA ASP A 230 10.23 4.83 12.98
C ASP A 230 10.96 5.88 12.13
N ALA A 231 11.33 5.53 10.89
CA ALA A 231 12.03 6.44 9.98
C ALA A 231 11.14 7.63 9.56
N ILE A 232 9.85 7.42 9.30
CA ILE A 232 8.90 8.52 9.02
C ILE A 232 8.77 9.42 10.23
N LYS A 233 8.58 8.88 11.44
CA LYS A 233 8.46 9.66 12.68
C LYS A 233 9.75 10.42 12.99
N ALA A 234 10.92 9.85 12.71
CA ALA A 234 12.21 10.53 12.84
C ALA A 234 12.33 11.72 11.86
N ALA A 235 11.93 11.53 10.60
CA ALA A 235 12.04 12.57 9.57
C ALA A 235 10.95 13.67 9.68
N CYS A 236 9.73 13.29 10.09
CA CYS A 236 8.58 14.18 10.13
C CYS A 236 8.22 14.70 11.53
N GLY A 237 8.82 14.14 12.57
CA GLY A 237 8.43 14.41 13.97
C GLY A 237 7.37 13.42 14.47
N LYS A 238 7.39 13.16 15.78
CA LYS A 238 6.56 12.14 16.45
C LYS A 238 5.07 12.36 16.27
N ASP A 239 4.64 13.61 16.13
CA ASP A 239 3.23 13.98 16.02
C ASP A 239 2.69 13.92 14.58
N PHE A 240 3.55 13.69 13.58
CA PHE A 240 3.08 13.56 12.19
C PHE A 240 2.28 12.27 12.01
N PRO A 241 1.00 12.33 11.57
CA PRO A 241 0.15 11.16 11.50
C PRO A 241 0.63 10.11 10.49
N VAL A 242 0.72 8.87 10.93
CA VAL A 242 1.04 7.71 10.08
C VAL A 242 -0.02 6.64 10.27
N SER A 243 -0.81 6.41 9.22
CA SER A 243 -1.77 5.30 9.13
C SER A 243 -1.10 4.09 8.48
N LEU A 244 -1.61 2.90 8.77
CA LEU A 244 -1.27 1.66 8.06
C LEU A 244 -2.53 1.07 7.46
N ARG A 245 -2.56 0.85 6.16
CA ARG A 245 -3.59 -0.02 5.57
C ARG A 245 -3.20 -1.47 5.85
N TYR A 246 -4.05 -2.14 6.64
CA TYR A 246 -3.74 -3.36 7.35
C TYR A 246 -4.70 -4.50 6.99
N SER A 247 -4.16 -5.66 6.61
CA SER A 247 -4.97 -6.84 6.33
C SER A 247 -5.25 -7.64 7.60
N VAL A 248 -6.53 -7.84 7.94
CA VAL A 248 -6.93 -8.50 9.19
C VAL A 248 -6.78 -10.02 9.09
N ILE A 249 -7.52 -10.67 8.19
CA ILE A 249 -7.42 -12.11 7.94
C ILE A 249 -7.04 -12.33 6.48
N SER A 250 -6.08 -13.23 6.22
CA SER A 250 -5.59 -13.47 4.87
C SER A 250 -6.57 -14.25 3.98
N LYS A 251 -7.36 -15.15 4.55
CA LYS A 251 -8.28 -16.04 3.85
C LYS A 251 -7.58 -16.85 2.74
N THR A 252 -6.44 -17.46 3.06
CA THR A 252 -5.63 -18.18 2.09
C THR A 252 -5.21 -19.58 2.55
N LYS A 253 -5.15 -20.50 1.59
CA LYS A 253 -4.66 -21.88 1.76
C LYS A 253 -3.22 -22.03 1.24
N GLY A 254 -2.68 -21.01 0.58
CA GLY A 254 -1.36 -21.00 -0.04
C GLY A 254 -1.27 -20.07 -1.24
N PHE A 255 -0.17 -20.17 -1.98
CA PHE A 255 0.02 -19.37 -3.19
C PHE A 255 -1.10 -19.65 -4.21
N ARG A 256 -1.78 -18.59 -4.67
CA ARG A 256 -2.88 -18.62 -5.64
C ARG A 256 -4.07 -19.47 -5.19
N GLN A 257 -4.30 -19.58 -3.87
CA GLN A 257 -5.36 -20.42 -3.30
C GLN A 257 -6.13 -19.66 -2.23
N GLY A 258 -7.07 -18.81 -2.64
CA GLY A 258 -8.00 -18.16 -1.73
C GLY A 258 -9.01 -19.16 -1.14
N ALA A 259 -9.42 -18.94 0.10
CA ALA A 259 -10.50 -19.70 0.72
C ALA A 259 -11.86 -19.19 0.22
N LEU A 260 -12.79 -20.11 -0.06
CA LEU A 260 -14.15 -19.81 -0.51
C LEU A 260 -15.04 -19.38 0.67
N PRO A 261 -16.10 -18.60 0.44
CA PRO A 261 -17.11 -18.31 1.45
C PRO A 261 -17.72 -19.61 1.99
N GLY A 262 -17.67 -19.80 3.31
CA GLY A 262 -18.22 -21.00 3.97
C GLY A 262 -17.36 -22.27 3.86
N GLU A 263 -16.22 -22.21 3.19
CA GLU A 263 -15.27 -23.33 3.13
C GLU A 263 -14.58 -23.53 4.49
N GLU A 264 -14.50 -24.78 4.94
CA GLU A 264 -13.59 -25.15 6.03
C GLU A 264 -12.16 -25.30 5.48
N TYR A 265 -11.22 -24.51 6.02
CA TYR A 265 -9.83 -24.54 5.58
C TYR A 265 -8.88 -24.24 6.75
N THR A 266 -7.60 -24.56 6.55
CA THR A 266 -6.53 -24.13 7.43
C THR A 266 -5.93 -22.83 6.92
N GLU A 267 -6.03 -21.75 7.70
CA GLU A 267 -5.38 -20.47 7.38
C GLU A 267 -3.86 -20.63 7.44
N VAL A 268 -3.16 -20.34 6.33
CA VAL A 268 -1.69 -20.36 6.27
C VAL A 268 -1.08 -18.95 6.28
N GLY A 269 -1.91 -17.92 6.09
CA GLY A 269 -1.56 -16.53 6.20
C GLY A 269 -1.72 -16.00 7.62
N ARG A 270 -2.27 -14.78 7.74
CA ARG A 270 -2.59 -14.16 9.02
C ARG A 270 -3.99 -14.56 9.45
N ASP A 271 -4.10 -15.16 10.62
CA ASP A 271 -5.36 -15.44 11.33
C ASP A 271 -5.73 -14.29 12.27
N MET A 272 -6.84 -14.44 12.97
CA MET A 272 -7.35 -13.42 13.90
C MET A 272 -6.42 -13.23 15.11
N ALA A 273 -5.82 -14.30 15.62
CA ALA A 273 -4.93 -14.23 16.79
C ALA A 273 -3.64 -13.48 16.46
N GLU A 274 -3.01 -13.78 15.32
CA GLU A 274 -1.85 -13.00 14.84
C GLU A 274 -2.25 -11.55 14.53
N SER A 275 -3.46 -11.33 13.98
CA SER A 275 -3.95 -9.99 13.65
C SER A 275 -4.10 -9.10 14.89
N GLU A 276 -4.71 -9.59 15.96
CA GLU A 276 -4.84 -8.85 17.21
C GLU A 276 -3.47 -8.50 17.82
N LYS A 277 -2.55 -9.49 17.86
CA LYS A 277 -1.18 -9.27 18.31
C LYS A 277 -0.47 -8.21 17.45
N ALA A 278 -0.60 -8.29 16.12
CA ALA A 278 0.04 -7.38 15.20
C ALA A 278 -0.53 -5.96 15.29
N ALA A 279 -1.84 -5.80 15.44
CA ALA A 279 -2.47 -4.50 15.60
C ALA A 279 -1.90 -3.76 16.83
N LYS A 280 -1.79 -4.45 17.96
CA LYS A 280 -1.19 -3.90 19.18
C LYS A 280 0.30 -3.57 18.99
N TYR A 281 1.06 -4.49 18.39
CA TYR A 281 2.50 -4.32 18.13
C TYR A 281 2.80 -3.13 17.21
N LEU A 282 2.00 -2.96 16.16
CA LEU A 282 2.14 -1.85 15.20
C LEU A 282 1.71 -0.52 15.82
N GLN A 283 0.66 -0.50 16.65
CA GLN A 283 0.28 0.66 17.44
C GLN A 283 1.43 1.10 18.36
N ASP A 284 2.03 0.16 19.09
CA ASP A 284 3.14 0.44 20.01
C ASP A 284 4.39 0.91 19.27
N ALA A 285 4.59 0.49 18.01
CA ALA A 285 5.65 0.97 17.13
C ALA A 285 5.42 2.40 16.61
N GLY A 286 4.20 2.97 16.72
CA GLY A 286 3.95 4.36 16.39
C GLY A 286 2.98 4.62 15.22
N TYR A 287 2.28 3.59 14.72
CA TYR A 287 1.16 3.82 13.81
C TYR A 287 -0.03 4.41 14.57
N ASP A 288 -0.55 5.53 14.09
CA ASP A 288 -1.65 6.28 14.73
C ASP A 288 -3.04 5.74 14.35
N CYS A 289 -3.13 5.00 13.25
CA CYS A 289 -4.39 4.45 12.73
C CYS A 289 -4.11 3.17 11.93
N LEU A 290 -5.04 2.20 12.05
CA LEU A 290 -5.11 1.04 11.18
C LEU A 290 -6.36 1.15 10.29
N ASN A 291 -6.15 1.30 8.98
CA ASN A 291 -7.20 1.23 7.97
C ASN A 291 -7.37 -0.24 7.58
N CYS A 292 -8.32 -0.91 8.22
CA CYS A 292 -8.47 -2.37 8.13
C CYS A 292 -9.10 -2.81 6.81
N ASP A 293 -8.50 -3.83 6.22
CA ASP A 293 -8.97 -4.55 5.04
C ASP A 293 -8.94 -6.06 5.29
N ASN A 294 -9.34 -6.89 4.34
CA ASN A 294 -9.48 -8.32 4.55
C ASN A 294 -9.16 -9.13 3.27
N GLY A 295 -8.66 -10.36 3.47
CA GLY A 295 -8.34 -11.29 2.39
C GLY A 295 -7.05 -10.98 1.63
N THR A 296 -6.56 -11.98 0.92
CA THR A 296 -5.52 -11.85 -0.12
C THR A 296 -6.14 -11.57 -1.47
N TYR A 297 -5.35 -11.22 -2.49
CA TYR A 297 -5.86 -11.11 -3.86
C TYR A 297 -6.50 -12.42 -4.37
N ASP A 298 -6.10 -13.56 -3.87
CA ASP A 298 -6.69 -14.83 -4.27
C ASP A 298 -8.07 -15.07 -3.67
N ALA A 299 -8.38 -14.46 -2.51
CA ALA A 299 -9.69 -14.45 -1.90
C ALA A 299 -10.56 -13.27 -2.38
N TRP A 300 -10.01 -12.35 -3.14
CA TRP A 300 -10.63 -11.09 -3.52
C TRP A 300 -11.89 -11.26 -4.37
N TYR A 301 -11.88 -12.24 -5.27
CA TYR A 301 -13.04 -12.59 -6.10
C TYR A 301 -14.32 -12.84 -5.29
N TRP A 302 -14.15 -13.34 -4.07
CA TRP A 302 -15.24 -13.67 -3.15
C TRP A 302 -15.59 -12.55 -2.19
N ALA A 303 -14.65 -11.63 -1.95
CA ALA A 303 -14.82 -10.52 -1.03
C ALA A 303 -15.45 -9.28 -1.69
N HIS A 304 -15.40 -9.18 -3.03
CA HIS A 304 -15.94 -8.05 -3.78
C HIS A 304 -17.37 -8.31 -4.29
N PRO A 305 -18.18 -7.24 -4.42
CA PRO A 305 -19.53 -7.40 -5.00
C PRO A 305 -19.47 -7.96 -6.42
N PRO A 306 -20.45 -8.80 -6.79
CA PRO A 306 -20.57 -9.44 -8.12
C PRO A 306 -20.54 -8.49 -9.30
N ILE A 307 -20.86 -7.21 -9.10
CA ILE A 307 -20.93 -6.20 -10.17
C ILE A 307 -19.65 -6.09 -11.01
N TYR A 308 -18.50 -6.47 -10.43
CA TYR A 308 -17.22 -6.40 -11.15
C TYR A 308 -16.87 -7.69 -11.93
N MET A 309 -17.59 -8.79 -11.69
CA MET A 309 -17.30 -10.08 -12.28
C MET A 309 -18.58 -10.89 -12.55
N PRO A 310 -19.45 -10.41 -13.45
CA PRO A 310 -20.73 -11.07 -13.71
C PRO A 310 -20.60 -12.54 -14.13
N GLU A 311 -19.51 -12.91 -14.78
CA GLU A 311 -19.24 -14.28 -15.23
C GLU A 311 -18.80 -15.21 -14.10
N ASN A 312 -18.28 -14.66 -13.00
CA ASN A 312 -17.83 -15.42 -11.83
C ASN A 312 -18.85 -15.38 -10.67
N CYS A 313 -19.97 -14.74 -10.87
CA CYS A 313 -21.02 -14.63 -9.87
C CYS A 313 -22.01 -15.79 -9.89
N ASN A 314 -21.89 -16.72 -10.83
CA ASN A 314 -22.63 -17.96 -10.87
C ASN A 314 -22.11 -19.01 -9.87
N LEU A 315 -21.57 -18.53 -8.73
CA LEU A 315 -21.17 -19.36 -7.60
C LEU A 315 -22.35 -19.62 -6.65
N GLN A 316 -23.57 -19.50 -7.14
CA GLN A 316 -24.79 -19.83 -6.40
C GLN A 316 -25.34 -21.24 -6.69
N ASP A 317 -24.61 -22.05 -7.45
CA ASP A 317 -24.99 -23.44 -7.67
C ASP A 317 -24.11 -24.42 -6.89
#